data_71d86ac03e12c0955c271cb3c1a26bbb
#
_entry.id   71d86ac03e12c0955c271cb3c1a26bbb
#
_cell.length_a   1.000
_cell.length_b   1.000
_cell.length_c   1.000
_cell.angle_alpha   90.00
_cell.angle_beta   90.00
_cell.angle_gamma   90.00
#
_symmetry.space_group_name_H-M   'P 1'
#
loop_
_entity.id
_entity.type
_entity.pdbx_description
1 polymer ?
#
loop_
_entity_poly.entity_id
_entity_poly.type
_entity_poly.pdbx_seq_one_letter_code
_entity_poly.pdbx_strand_id
1 'polypeptide(L)'
;MSISDNFLKKIFILLTLSSCQQDVASNDWTSLFDGKSLDGWEIKIAGYDLNDNYNNTYVVEDESIVVSYDSYDTFDEKDGNIFYTKKKFKNYHLKLEYKFYGDHIRDGDWSFRNSGVMLHSEDPYKIFKDQRVPVSIEAQFLGGLENRADGISTTLNMCSPGTDVDINGTIAPNHCMRSSSKVFPINEWVGIDVIVYSDSIVHHIIERD
;
A
#
# COMPACT_ATOMS: atom_id res chain seq x y z
N MET A 1 5.92 -68.79 -60.84
CA MET A 1 6.35 -68.85 -59.39
C MET A 1 6.98 -67.53 -59.05
N SER A 2 6.22 -66.66 -58.45
CA SER A 2 6.62 -65.30 -58.18
C SER A 2 6.32 -65.02 -56.69
N ILE A 3 7.33 -64.68 -55.95
CA ILE A 3 7.22 -64.24 -54.53
C ILE A 3 7.36 -62.75 -54.54
N SER A 4 6.33 -62.06 -54.05
CA SER A 4 6.35 -60.63 -53.84
C SER A 4 6.46 -60.34 -52.36
N ASP A 5 7.59 -59.74 -51.91
CA ASP A 5 7.82 -59.26 -50.59
C ASP A 5 7.27 -57.84 -50.48
N ASN A 6 6.18 -57.73 -49.74
CA ASN A 6 5.69 -56.39 -49.28
C ASN A 6 6.30 -56.04 -47.94
N PHE A 7 7.30 -55.17 -47.98
CA PHE A 7 7.92 -54.60 -46.80
C PHE A 7 7.07 -53.39 -46.25
N LEU A 8 6.22 -53.65 -45.29
CA LEU A 8 5.52 -52.59 -44.58
C LEU A 8 6.50 -51.86 -43.66
N LYS A 9 6.94 -50.69 -44.04
CA LYS A 9 7.64 -49.77 -43.15
C LYS A 9 6.66 -49.18 -42.15
N LYS A 10 6.70 -49.65 -40.89
CA LYS A 10 6.03 -48.98 -39.76
C LYS A 10 6.80 -47.72 -39.41
N ILE A 11 6.22 -46.57 -39.74
CA ILE A 11 6.70 -45.26 -39.24
C ILE A 11 6.25 -45.11 -37.79
N PHE A 12 7.19 -45.18 -36.87
CA PHE A 12 6.97 -44.81 -35.46
C PHE A 12 7.06 -43.28 -35.36
N ILE A 13 5.91 -42.61 -35.23
CA ILE A 13 5.86 -41.21 -34.91
C ILE A 13 6.05 -41.11 -33.39
N LEU A 14 7.26 -40.70 -32.97
CA LEU A 14 7.55 -40.35 -31.56
C LEU A 14 6.93 -39.00 -31.29
N LEU A 15 5.73 -38.99 -30.71
CA LEU A 15 5.12 -37.78 -30.15
C LEU A 15 5.88 -37.39 -28.86
N THR A 16 6.85 -36.51 -29.01
CA THR A 16 7.43 -35.82 -27.82
C THR A 16 6.36 -34.88 -27.29
N LEU A 17 5.67 -35.30 -26.24
CA LEU A 17 4.89 -34.39 -25.41
C LEU A 17 5.86 -33.41 -24.74
N SER A 18 6.03 -32.26 -25.37
CA SER A 18 6.67 -31.11 -24.71
C SER A 18 5.73 -30.69 -23.59
N SER A 19 5.99 -31.19 -22.40
CA SER A 19 5.37 -30.68 -21.16
C SER A 19 5.82 -29.23 -21.04
N CYS A 20 4.94 -28.30 -21.38
CA CYS A 20 5.06 -26.92 -21.01
C CYS A 20 4.88 -26.92 -19.48
N GLN A 21 5.98 -27.05 -18.74
CA GLN A 21 6.00 -26.69 -17.33
C GLN A 21 5.66 -25.20 -17.31
N GLN A 22 4.42 -24.88 -17.01
CA GLN A 22 4.10 -23.57 -16.48
C GLN A 22 4.92 -23.47 -15.19
N ASP A 23 5.95 -22.67 -15.23
CA ASP A 23 6.55 -22.16 -14.01
C ASP A 23 5.42 -21.50 -13.24
N VAL A 24 4.92 -22.19 -12.24
CA VAL A 24 4.12 -21.60 -11.19
C VAL A 24 5.07 -20.60 -10.57
N ALA A 25 4.93 -19.32 -10.89
CA ALA A 25 5.67 -18.26 -10.28
C ALA A 25 5.53 -18.46 -8.76
N SER A 26 6.62 -18.81 -8.12
CA SER A 26 6.66 -18.85 -6.66
C SER A 26 6.21 -17.46 -6.23
N ASN A 27 5.14 -17.38 -5.46
CA ASN A 27 4.71 -16.12 -4.85
C ASN A 27 5.72 -15.77 -3.75
N ASP A 28 6.90 -15.32 -4.15
CA ASP A 28 7.97 -14.91 -3.25
C ASP A 28 7.65 -13.53 -2.69
N TRP A 29 6.78 -13.51 -1.68
CA TRP A 29 6.53 -12.32 -0.88
C TRP A 29 7.77 -11.99 -0.06
N THR A 30 8.15 -10.71 -0.07
CA THR A 30 9.19 -10.17 0.80
C THR A 30 8.51 -9.41 1.92
N SER A 31 8.71 -9.83 3.17
CA SER A 31 8.24 -9.05 4.30
C SER A 31 9.03 -7.75 4.40
N LEU A 32 8.34 -6.62 4.48
CA LEU A 32 8.93 -5.30 4.69
C LEU A 32 9.10 -4.99 6.18
N PHE A 33 8.39 -5.68 7.05
CA PHE A 33 8.40 -5.53 8.49
C PHE A 33 8.62 -6.89 9.15
N ASP A 34 9.46 -6.93 10.16
CA ASP A 34 9.85 -8.18 10.84
C ASP A 34 8.99 -8.50 12.08
N GLY A 35 8.02 -7.65 12.38
CA GLY A 35 7.18 -7.76 13.58
C GLY A 35 7.88 -7.36 14.88
N LYS A 36 9.11 -6.84 14.85
CA LYS A 36 9.93 -6.63 16.06
C LYS A 36 10.57 -5.27 16.13
N SER A 37 11.00 -4.71 15.02
CA SER A 37 11.75 -3.47 14.99
C SER A 37 11.39 -2.59 13.79
N LEU A 38 11.72 -1.31 13.86
CA LEU A 38 11.63 -0.38 12.74
C LEU A 38 12.93 -0.34 11.92
N ASP A 39 13.76 -1.36 11.98
CA ASP A 39 15.01 -1.45 11.25
C ASP A 39 14.79 -1.42 9.73
N GLY A 40 15.30 -0.38 9.07
CA GLY A 40 15.13 -0.15 7.63
C GLY A 40 13.92 0.69 7.28
N TRP A 41 13.35 1.32 8.31
CA TRP A 41 12.33 2.35 8.18
C TRP A 41 12.88 3.68 8.69
N GLU A 42 12.68 4.73 7.91
CA GLU A 42 13.02 6.11 8.29
C GLU A 42 11.74 6.82 8.73
N ILE A 43 11.83 7.56 9.84
CA ILE A 43 10.70 8.29 10.42
C ILE A 43 10.84 9.78 10.11
N LYS A 44 9.79 10.41 9.65
CA LYS A 44 9.71 11.85 9.44
C LYS A 44 8.41 12.40 10.04
N ILE A 45 8.57 13.26 11.03
CA ILE A 45 7.46 13.97 11.67
C ILE A 45 7.62 15.46 11.37
N ALA A 46 6.54 16.13 10.99
CA ALA A 46 6.55 17.56 10.69
C ALA A 46 7.06 18.38 11.89
N GLY A 47 8.01 19.27 11.62
CA GLY A 47 8.70 20.07 12.62
C GLY A 47 9.94 19.42 13.25
N TYR A 48 10.23 18.15 12.96
CA TYR A 48 11.36 17.39 13.51
C TYR A 48 12.32 16.91 12.43
N ASP A 49 13.55 16.62 12.82
CA ASP A 49 14.56 16.10 11.92
C ASP A 49 14.23 14.63 11.52
N LEU A 50 14.80 14.17 10.43
CA LEU A 50 14.63 12.77 10.01
C LEU A 50 15.12 11.84 11.13
N ASN A 51 14.34 10.81 11.43
CA ASN A 51 14.57 9.84 12.52
C ASN A 51 14.42 10.39 13.94
N ASP A 52 13.96 11.62 14.10
CA ASP A 52 13.45 12.08 15.38
C ASP A 52 12.01 11.55 15.56
N ASN A 53 11.90 10.45 16.29
CA ASN A 53 10.61 9.84 16.60
C ASN A 53 9.95 10.57 17.78
N TYR A 54 9.58 11.82 17.54
CA TYR A 54 9.00 12.71 18.55
C TYR A 54 7.87 12.02 19.31
N ASN A 55 7.93 12.11 20.64
CA ASN A 55 6.94 11.52 21.55
C ASN A 55 6.70 10.00 21.35
N ASN A 56 7.65 9.29 20.76
CA ASN A 56 7.47 7.87 20.39
C ASN A 56 6.22 7.64 19.53
N THR A 57 6.01 8.50 18.55
CA THR A 57 4.86 8.41 17.62
C THR A 57 4.78 7.05 16.94
N TYR A 58 5.92 6.48 16.52
CA TYR A 58 5.98 5.15 15.93
C TYR A 58 6.60 4.16 16.91
N VAL A 59 5.84 3.15 17.26
CA VAL A 59 6.27 2.06 18.13
C VAL A 59 5.94 0.70 17.49
N VAL A 60 6.53 -0.36 18.01
CA VAL A 60 6.19 -1.73 17.64
C VAL A 60 5.51 -2.39 18.82
N GLU A 61 4.27 -2.80 18.64
CA GLU A 61 3.46 -3.49 19.65
C GLU A 61 2.71 -4.64 18.97
N ASP A 62 2.64 -5.79 19.62
CA ASP A 62 1.92 -6.96 19.14
C ASP A 62 2.19 -7.28 17.65
N GLU A 63 3.47 -7.31 17.27
CA GLU A 63 3.94 -7.56 15.90
C GLU A 63 3.39 -6.56 14.85
N SER A 64 2.98 -5.36 15.30
CA SER A 64 2.41 -4.32 14.45
C SER A 64 3.17 -3.00 14.60
N ILE A 65 3.25 -2.23 13.52
CA ILE A 65 3.68 -0.83 13.58
C ILE A 65 2.48 -0.02 14.06
N VAL A 66 2.65 0.63 15.19
CA VAL A 66 1.60 1.43 15.84
C VAL A 66 1.95 2.91 15.76
N VAL A 67 0.99 3.72 15.38
CA VAL A 67 1.06 5.18 15.51
C VAL A 67 0.39 5.55 16.84
N SER A 68 1.20 5.87 17.85
CA SER A 68 0.74 6.24 19.19
C SER A 68 0.74 7.75 19.38
N TYR A 69 -0.33 8.24 19.96
CA TYR A 69 -0.47 9.64 20.38
C TYR A 69 -0.58 9.79 21.90
N ASP A 70 -0.23 8.76 22.66
CA ASP A 70 -0.39 8.73 24.13
C ASP A 70 0.43 9.81 24.84
N SER A 71 1.55 10.24 24.22
CA SER A 71 2.40 11.31 24.75
C SER A 71 2.10 12.68 24.18
N TYR A 72 0.96 12.85 23.50
CA TYR A 72 0.56 14.12 22.88
C TYR A 72 -0.53 14.79 23.72
N ASP A 73 -0.35 16.05 24.06
CA ASP A 73 -1.41 16.87 24.64
C ASP A 73 -2.43 17.30 23.58
N THR A 74 -1.92 17.62 22.38
CA THR A 74 -2.69 17.96 21.19
C THR A 74 -1.97 17.43 19.96
N PHE A 75 -2.66 17.24 18.85
CA PHE A 75 -2.02 16.80 17.60
C PHE A 75 -1.01 17.85 17.06
N ASP A 76 -1.32 19.12 17.19
CA ASP A 76 -0.49 20.28 16.82
C ASP A 76 0.18 20.13 15.43
N GLU A 77 -0.59 19.59 14.45
CA GLU A 77 -0.15 19.38 13.05
C GLU A 77 1.14 18.55 12.91
N LYS A 78 1.45 17.68 13.86
CA LYS A 78 2.61 16.77 13.83
C LYS A 78 2.31 15.54 12.97
N ASP A 79 1.99 15.77 11.69
CA ASP A 79 1.80 14.66 10.73
C ASP A 79 3.10 13.86 10.62
N GLY A 80 2.98 12.55 10.78
CA GLY A 80 4.10 11.62 10.74
C GLY A 80 4.03 10.70 9.52
N ASN A 81 5.20 10.38 8.98
CA ASN A 81 5.37 9.45 7.88
C ASN A 81 6.50 8.48 8.20
N ILE A 82 6.38 7.24 7.75
CA ILE A 82 7.41 6.22 7.89
C ILE A 82 7.75 5.64 6.51
N PHE A 83 9.03 5.48 6.20
CA PHE A 83 9.53 5.14 4.88
C PHE A 83 10.37 3.86 4.94
N TYR A 84 9.99 2.85 4.17
CA TYR A 84 10.84 1.69 3.97
C TYR A 84 11.99 2.02 3.01
N THR A 85 13.24 1.95 3.49
CA THR A 85 14.42 2.44 2.74
C THR A 85 15.42 1.36 2.33
N LYS A 86 15.24 0.10 2.78
CA LYS A 86 16.17 -1.00 2.42
C LYS A 86 16.16 -1.33 0.93
N LYS A 87 15.07 -1.02 0.21
CA LYS A 87 14.92 -1.32 -1.22
C LYS A 87 13.96 -0.35 -1.88
N LYS A 88 14.28 0.06 -3.12
CA LYS A 88 13.35 0.78 -3.99
C LYS A 88 12.62 -0.19 -4.90
N PHE A 89 11.32 0.01 -5.06
CA PHE A 89 10.46 -0.82 -5.89
C PHE A 89 9.98 -0.02 -7.10
N LYS A 90 9.85 -0.68 -8.24
CA LYS A 90 9.35 -0.07 -9.48
C LYS A 90 8.02 -0.69 -9.92
N ASN A 91 7.99 -2.01 -10.02
CA ASN A 91 6.78 -2.78 -10.25
C ASN A 91 6.61 -3.69 -9.04
N TYR A 92 5.48 -3.60 -8.37
CA TYR A 92 5.26 -4.37 -7.15
C TYR A 92 3.80 -4.56 -6.84
N HIS A 93 3.53 -5.58 -6.05
CA HIS A 93 2.27 -5.82 -5.39
C HIS A 93 2.53 -5.71 -3.89
N LEU A 94 1.93 -4.75 -3.25
CA LEU A 94 1.99 -4.54 -1.81
C LEU A 94 0.71 -5.06 -1.18
N LYS A 95 0.87 -5.85 -0.11
CA LYS A 95 -0.23 -6.26 0.77
C LYS A 95 0.03 -5.75 2.16
N LEU A 96 -0.99 -5.24 2.80
CA LEU A 96 -0.96 -4.90 4.22
C LEU A 96 -2.36 -4.97 4.82
N GLU A 97 -2.38 -5.04 6.14
CA GLU A 97 -3.59 -4.86 6.94
C GLU A 97 -3.42 -3.64 7.82
N TYR A 98 -4.49 -2.90 8.02
CA TYR A 98 -4.51 -1.77 8.96
C TYR A 98 -5.74 -1.84 9.86
N LYS A 99 -5.65 -1.16 11.00
CA LYS A 99 -6.76 -1.02 11.94
C LYS A 99 -6.69 0.36 12.60
N PHE A 100 -7.79 1.07 12.56
CA PHE A 100 -7.95 2.26 13.41
C PHE A 100 -8.54 1.87 14.76
N TYR A 101 -7.99 2.44 15.84
CA TYR A 101 -8.48 2.20 17.19
C TYR A 101 -8.22 3.44 18.08
N GLY A 102 -8.73 3.40 19.31
CA GLY A 102 -8.54 4.47 20.27
C GLY A 102 -9.31 5.75 19.95
N ASP A 103 -9.07 6.77 20.76
CA ASP A 103 -9.69 8.07 20.61
C ASP A 103 -9.03 8.91 19.53
N HIS A 104 -9.78 9.86 19.01
CA HIS A 104 -9.30 10.81 18.02
C HIS A 104 -8.72 12.05 18.73
N ILE A 105 -7.51 12.45 18.38
CA ILE A 105 -6.81 13.57 19.03
C ILE A 105 -6.86 14.88 18.22
N ARG A 106 -7.43 14.86 17.02
CA ARG A 106 -7.48 16.00 16.11
C ARG A 106 -8.90 16.50 15.95
N ASP A 107 -9.08 17.81 16.08
CA ASP A 107 -10.35 18.44 15.78
C ASP A 107 -10.55 18.58 14.27
N GLY A 108 -11.79 18.40 13.83
CA GLY A 108 -12.21 18.59 12.45
C GLY A 108 -12.61 17.30 11.72
N ASP A 109 -13.69 17.40 11.02
CA ASP A 109 -14.35 16.27 10.36
C ASP A 109 -13.51 15.63 9.24
N TRP A 110 -12.69 16.43 8.56
CA TRP A 110 -11.93 16.02 7.39
C TRP A 110 -10.67 15.20 7.73
N SER A 111 -10.18 15.29 8.95
CA SER A 111 -8.94 14.65 9.39
C SER A 111 -9.17 13.45 10.29
N PHE A 112 -10.42 13.03 10.42
CA PHE A 112 -10.80 12.00 11.35
C PHE A 112 -10.26 10.63 10.91
N ARG A 113 -9.36 10.02 11.71
CA ARG A 113 -8.69 8.74 11.43
C ARG A 113 -8.25 8.64 9.97
N ASN A 114 -7.27 9.43 9.64
CA ASN A 114 -6.70 9.52 8.30
C ASN A 114 -5.29 8.93 8.30
N SER A 115 -5.04 8.01 7.40
CA SER A 115 -3.74 7.39 7.15
C SER A 115 -3.66 6.94 5.69
N GLY A 116 -2.56 6.35 5.26
CA GLY A 116 -2.45 5.84 3.90
C GLY A 116 -1.07 5.27 3.56
N VAL A 117 -0.96 4.74 2.35
CA VAL A 117 0.31 4.35 1.75
C VAL A 117 0.72 5.38 0.71
N MET A 118 1.87 6.01 0.92
CA MET A 118 2.44 7.01 0.02
C MET A 118 3.26 6.32 -1.07
N LEU A 119 2.65 6.14 -2.25
CA LEU A 119 3.26 5.53 -3.43
C LEU A 119 4.05 6.58 -4.21
N HIS A 120 5.14 6.17 -4.88
CA HIS A 120 6.02 7.09 -5.61
C HIS A 120 6.46 8.30 -4.78
N SER A 121 6.59 8.07 -3.47
CA SER A 121 6.93 9.13 -2.53
C SER A 121 8.29 9.73 -2.84
N GLU A 122 8.40 11.04 -2.62
CA GLU A 122 9.70 11.70 -2.61
C GLU A 122 10.63 11.05 -1.58
N ASP A 123 11.91 11.28 -1.78
CA ASP A 123 12.97 10.74 -0.93
C ASP A 123 12.91 11.36 0.48
N PRO A 124 12.81 10.56 1.56
CA PRO A 124 12.71 11.10 2.92
C PRO A 124 13.86 12.04 3.30
N TYR A 125 15.04 11.87 2.69
CA TYR A 125 16.19 12.74 2.91
C TYR A 125 16.07 14.12 2.26
N LYS A 126 15.03 14.35 1.44
CA LYS A 126 14.77 15.63 0.75
C LYS A 126 13.56 16.37 1.30
N ILE A 127 12.76 15.74 2.17
CA ILE A 127 11.58 16.33 2.78
C ILE A 127 12.01 17.47 3.71
N PHE A 128 11.42 18.64 3.55
CA PHE A 128 11.69 19.78 4.42
C PHE A 128 11.24 19.52 5.86
N LYS A 129 11.88 20.21 6.82
CA LYS A 129 11.65 19.99 8.25
C LYS A 129 10.16 20.10 8.62
N ASP A 130 9.49 21.14 8.14
CA ASP A 130 8.09 21.44 8.47
C ASP A 130 7.09 20.87 7.44
N GLN A 131 7.56 20.11 6.47
CA GLN A 131 6.69 19.48 5.47
C GLN A 131 5.88 18.37 6.11
N ARG A 132 4.56 18.47 6.00
CA ARG A 132 3.61 17.57 6.67
C ARG A 132 3.42 16.25 5.92
N VAL A 133 3.35 16.29 4.59
CA VAL A 133 3.12 15.13 3.72
C VAL A 133 4.13 15.13 2.59
N PRO A 134 4.69 13.97 2.21
CA PRO A 134 5.58 13.87 1.06
C PRO A 134 4.82 14.06 -0.24
N VAL A 135 5.49 14.58 -1.27
CA VAL A 135 4.96 14.51 -2.64
C VAL A 135 4.81 13.04 -3.03
N SER A 136 3.60 12.61 -3.38
CA SER A 136 3.28 11.18 -3.58
C SER A 136 1.93 10.97 -4.26
N ILE A 137 1.61 9.71 -4.56
CA ILE A 137 0.25 9.23 -4.80
C ILE A 137 -0.14 8.42 -3.57
N GLU A 138 -1.21 8.80 -2.91
CA GLU A 138 -1.65 8.16 -1.68
C GLU A 138 -2.79 7.20 -1.93
N ALA A 139 -2.64 5.97 -1.45
CA ALA A 139 -3.75 5.07 -1.20
C ALA A 139 -4.26 5.35 0.21
N GLN A 140 -5.23 6.26 0.33
CA GLN A 140 -5.69 6.82 1.60
C GLN A 140 -6.67 5.87 2.31
N PHE A 141 -6.50 5.75 3.61
CA PHE A 141 -7.41 5.05 4.51
C PHE A 141 -8.15 6.08 5.37
N LEU A 142 -9.47 5.98 5.45
CA LEU A 142 -10.25 6.74 6.40
C LEU A 142 -11.00 5.79 7.34
N GLY A 143 -10.96 6.08 8.64
CA GLY A 143 -11.70 5.33 9.64
C GLY A 143 -13.12 5.88 9.79
N GLY A 144 -14.10 4.97 9.78
CA GLY A 144 -15.49 5.35 10.01
C GLY A 144 -15.76 5.79 11.45
N LEU A 145 -16.68 6.71 11.60
CA LEU A 145 -17.42 6.90 12.85
C LEU A 145 -18.62 5.96 12.84
N GLU A 146 -18.95 5.36 13.99
CA GLU A 146 -20.10 4.46 14.14
C GLU A 146 -21.42 5.07 13.63
N ASN A 147 -21.50 6.41 13.51
CA ASN A 147 -22.71 7.13 13.16
C ASN A 147 -22.63 7.91 11.84
N ARG A 148 -21.56 7.77 11.05
CA ARG A 148 -21.44 8.43 9.74
C ARG A 148 -21.93 7.52 8.62
N ALA A 149 -23.22 7.53 8.37
CA ALA A 149 -23.83 6.94 7.17
C ALA A 149 -23.58 7.75 5.89
N ASP A 150 -22.69 8.74 5.93
CA ASP A 150 -22.51 9.75 4.88
C ASP A 150 -21.59 9.33 3.72
N GLY A 151 -21.05 8.13 3.74
CA GLY A 151 -20.15 7.62 2.70
C GLY A 151 -18.85 8.43 2.55
N ILE A 152 -18.49 9.25 3.54
CA ILE A 152 -17.30 10.12 3.48
C ILE A 152 -16.03 9.36 3.84
N SER A 153 -16.11 8.41 4.76
CA SER A 153 -14.96 7.68 5.31
C SER A 153 -14.66 6.39 4.54
N THR A 154 -14.61 6.47 3.20
CA THR A 154 -14.19 5.34 2.36
C THR A 154 -12.69 5.09 2.49
N THR A 155 -12.27 3.85 2.25
CA THR A 155 -10.84 3.48 2.23
C THR A 155 -10.33 3.34 0.79
N LEU A 156 -9.00 3.36 0.64
CA LEU A 156 -8.32 3.34 -0.66
C LEU A 156 -8.78 4.48 -1.60
N ASN A 157 -9.06 5.65 -1.03
CA ASN A 157 -9.20 6.85 -1.83
C ASN A 157 -7.85 7.15 -2.52
N MET A 158 -7.89 7.73 -3.70
CA MET A 158 -6.68 8.22 -4.35
C MET A 158 -6.52 9.69 -4.01
N CYS A 159 -5.42 10.03 -3.34
CA CYS A 159 -5.01 11.42 -3.15
C CYS A 159 -3.64 11.67 -3.80
N SER A 160 -3.38 12.90 -4.19
CA SER A 160 -2.16 13.29 -4.90
C SER A 160 -1.49 14.51 -4.24
N PRO A 161 -0.95 14.37 -3.02
CA PRO A 161 -0.28 15.47 -2.34
C PRO A 161 0.93 15.95 -3.15
N GLY A 162 0.89 17.23 -3.56
CA GLY A 162 1.98 17.90 -4.27
C GLY A 162 2.21 17.45 -5.71
N THR A 163 1.32 16.65 -6.30
CA THR A 163 1.42 16.16 -7.67
C THR A 163 0.05 16.05 -8.33
N ASP A 164 0.02 15.79 -9.62
CA ASP A 164 -1.18 15.54 -10.39
C ASP A 164 -1.24 14.08 -10.84
N VAL A 165 -2.44 13.55 -10.99
CA VAL A 165 -2.70 12.20 -11.48
C VAL A 165 -3.65 12.27 -12.68
N ASP A 166 -3.30 11.55 -13.75
CA ASP A 166 -4.19 11.35 -14.88
C ASP A 166 -5.16 10.20 -14.58
N ILE A 167 -6.45 10.45 -14.80
CA ILE A 167 -7.49 9.43 -14.74
C ILE A 167 -8.16 9.36 -16.09
N ASN A 168 -7.92 8.29 -16.83
CA ASN A 168 -8.49 8.07 -18.17
C ASN A 168 -8.21 9.21 -19.16
N GLY A 169 -7.02 9.75 -19.18
CA GLY A 169 -6.60 10.81 -20.10
C GLY A 169 -6.98 12.24 -19.67
N THR A 170 -7.35 12.42 -18.40
CA THR A 170 -7.71 13.73 -17.85
C THR A 170 -7.12 13.89 -16.45
N ILE A 171 -6.53 15.05 -16.17
CA ILE A 171 -6.06 15.38 -14.83
C ILE A 171 -7.20 15.29 -13.83
N ALA A 172 -6.99 14.61 -12.72
CA ALA A 172 -7.98 14.46 -11.65
C ALA A 172 -8.48 15.84 -11.19
N PRO A 173 -9.81 16.06 -11.14
CA PRO A 173 -10.37 17.38 -10.84
C PRO A 173 -10.19 17.81 -9.38
N ASN A 174 -9.88 16.85 -8.51
CA ASN A 174 -9.69 17.08 -7.08
C ASN A 174 -8.41 16.38 -6.61
N HIS A 175 -7.76 16.98 -5.63
CA HIS A 175 -6.62 16.41 -4.92
C HIS A 175 -6.89 15.02 -4.34
N CYS A 176 -8.10 14.76 -3.85
CA CYS A 176 -8.53 13.44 -3.40
C CYS A 176 -9.79 13.00 -4.16
N MET A 177 -9.73 11.79 -4.70
CA MET A 177 -10.83 11.11 -5.36
C MET A 177 -11.30 9.94 -4.50
N ARG A 178 -12.58 9.88 -4.19
CA ARG A 178 -13.14 8.83 -3.35
C ARG A 178 -13.23 7.50 -4.08
N SER A 179 -12.94 6.44 -3.36
CA SER A 179 -13.22 5.06 -3.80
C SER A 179 -14.72 4.73 -3.65
N SER A 180 -15.11 3.61 -4.19
CA SER A 180 -16.45 3.02 -4.00
C SER A 180 -16.51 2.02 -2.83
N SER A 181 -15.53 2.05 -1.92
CA SER A 181 -15.51 1.13 -0.79
C SER A 181 -16.67 1.36 0.18
N LYS A 182 -16.98 0.33 0.96
CA LYS A 182 -17.75 0.53 2.19
C LYS A 182 -16.91 1.35 3.20
N VAL A 183 -17.58 1.87 4.21
CA VAL A 183 -16.94 2.44 5.40
C VAL A 183 -16.61 1.30 6.35
N PHE A 184 -15.36 1.22 6.81
CA PHE A 184 -14.93 0.23 7.78
C PHE A 184 -14.97 0.83 9.19
N PRO A 185 -15.56 0.13 10.16
CA PRO A 185 -15.58 0.60 11.53
C PRO A 185 -14.19 0.56 12.16
N ILE A 186 -14.03 1.26 13.28
CA ILE A 186 -12.83 1.15 14.10
C ILE A 186 -12.77 -0.24 14.77
N ASN A 187 -11.57 -0.62 15.19
CA ASN A 187 -11.27 -1.91 15.82
C ASN A 187 -11.42 -3.14 14.90
N GLU A 188 -11.62 -2.95 13.61
CA GLU A 188 -11.56 -4.02 12.61
C GLU A 188 -10.25 -3.94 11.81
N TRP A 189 -9.65 -5.11 11.55
CA TRP A 189 -8.56 -5.22 10.59
C TRP A 189 -9.11 -5.17 9.18
N VAL A 190 -8.47 -4.38 8.33
CA VAL A 190 -8.83 -4.20 6.92
C VAL A 190 -7.63 -4.57 6.07
N GLY A 191 -7.77 -5.63 5.29
CA GLY A 191 -6.75 -6.05 4.32
C GLY A 191 -6.88 -5.24 3.03
N ILE A 192 -5.75 -4.85 2.48
CA ILE A 192 -5.67 -4.16 1.21
C ILE A 192 -4.51 -4.66 0.36
N ASP A 193 -4.70 -4.53 -0.94
CA ASP A 193 -3.67 -4.75 -1.95
C ASP A 193 -3.48 -3.48 -2.79
N VAL A 194 -2.23 -3.14 -3.07
CA VAL A 194 -1.88 -2.08 -4.01
C VAL A 194 -0.93 -2.65 -5.06
N ILE A 195 -1.32 -2.58 -6.34
CA ILE A 195 -0.49 -3.06 -7.45
C ILE A 195 0.01 -1.84 -8.22
N VAL A 196 1.31 -1.74 -8.35
CA VAL A 196 1.99 -0.61 -9.01
C VAL A 196 2.79 -1.10 -10.21
N TYR A 197 2.54 -0.52 -11.37
CA TYR A 197 3.28 -0.74 -12.61
C TYR A 197 4.07 0.52 -12.97
N SER A 198 5.27 0.66 -12.38
CA SER A 198 6.14 1.82 -12.60
C SER A 198 5.38 3.14 -12.37
N ASP A 199 5.50 4.06 -13.30
CA ASP A 199 4.86 5.38 -13.36
C ASP A 199 3.58 5.40 -14.20
N SER A 200 3.06 4.24 -14.58
CA SER A 200 1.96 4.15 -15.54
C SER A 200 0.61 3.82 -14.91
N ILE A 201 0.54 2.83 -14.02
CA ILE A 201 -0.75 2.35 -13.47
C ILE A 201 -0.61 2.00 -12.00
N VAL A 202 -1.59 2.43 -11.21
CA VAL A 202 -1.77 2.02 -9.82
C VAL A 202 -3.17 1.43 -9.66
N HIS A 203 -3.27 0.24 -9.09
CA HIS A 203 -4.53 -0.38 -8.72
C HIS A 203 -4.64 -0.45 -7.20
N HIS A 204 -5.72 0.08 -6.65
CA HIS A 204 -6.10 -0.07 -5.26
C HIS A 204 -7.17 -1.17 -5.14
N ILE A 205 -6.92 -2.18 -4.33
CA ILE A 205 -7.81 -3.34 -4.19
C ILE A 205 -8.07 -3.57 -2.70
N ILE A 206 -9.34 -3.63 -2.33
CA ILE A 206 -9.76 -4.03 -0.99
C ILE A 206 -9.97 -5.53 -1.00
N GLU A 207 -9.64 -6.22 0.10
CA GLU A 207 -9.89 -7.65 0.23
C GLU A 207 -11.28 -8.01 -0.27
N ARG A 208 -11.29 -8.96 -1.18
CA ARG A 208 -12.55 -9.56 -1.61
C ARG A 208 -12.95 -10.58 -0.54
N ASP A 209 -14.13 -10.38 0.02
CA ASP A 209 -14.82 -11.40 0.83
C ASP A 209 -14.91 -12.74 0.06
#